data_fee1d3e90e35c9f76bb6bbff9ebf651c
#
_entry.id   fee1d3e90e35c9f76bb6bbff9ebf651c
#
_cell.length_a   1.000
_cell.length_b   1.000
_cell.length_c   1.000
_cell.angle_alpha   90.00
_cell.angle_beta   90.00
_cell.angle_gamma   90.00
#
_symmetry.space_group_name_H-M   'P 1'
#
loop_
_entity.id
_entity.type
_entity.pdbx_description
1 polymer ?
#
loop_
_entity_poly.entity_id
_entity_poly.type
_entity_poly.pdbx_seq_one_letter_code
_entity_poly.pdbx_strand_id
1 'polypeptide(L)'
;MINRRQFMSLAALAVAPFPALADVMIGATGELSGQAAVLGRLPADLNGIFYRNGPGRFELGGERYQHWFDGDGFAQRWQIAGGKVSHVGRFVATQKFEDESKAGRFLYPAFGSYFERKGVKNNDSINTANTNLLPFNGGVYALWEGGSATELDPQTLATRGIKTWRSDLKAMPFSAHPKIDPEGGLWNFGTAPGADKLVIYRLNAKGEVARTAIIQVPQLNMVHDFVVSGRHLIFLLAPYDFESGPGRSLRDCLQWAGERRPMRAVVVAKDTLAVRQIFELPARSVFHFGNAYEDGDCTRFDAILYQGDALLKTTLESQAALRKPSDNPGTTVQITLDYATGNAREARLFGASEFPRVAPQAVSSRHRKLLVLGASGHDLTLDSVNMIDTDSGKVDGYAFGAGWQVEEHVLVPRRSARSETDGYVVGVAQDTHHGQTVLTVFDAHNIKAGPMALARLPYRAPVCFHGNFLAT
;
A
#
# COMPACT_ATOMS: atom_id res chain seq x y z
N MET A 1 10.59 -26.11 -8.19
CA MET A 1 10.02 -25.91 -6.84
C MET A 1 11.10 -26.21 -5.82
N ILE A 2 11.37 -25.26 -4.95
CA ILE A 2 12.29 -25.43 -3.83
C ILE A 2 11.51 -26.21 -2.76
N ASN A 3 11.98 -27.38 -2.37
CA ASN A 3 11.29 -28.17 -1.36
C ASN A 3 11.65 -27.67 0.07
N ARG A 4 10.79 -27.99 1.03
CA ARG A 4 10.93 -27.56 2.44
C ARG A 4 12.30 -27.97 3.06
N ARG A 5 12.92 -29.04 2.59
CA ARG A 5 14.24 -29.51 3.05
C ARG A 5 15.38 -28.65 2.52
N GLN A 6 15.31 -28.20 1.26
CA GLN A 6 16.30 -27.28 0.68
C GLN A 6 16.23 -25.88 1.32
N PHE A 7 15.03 -25.47 1.76
CA PHE A 7 14.83 -24.24 2.52
C PHE A 7 15.40 -24.36 3.95
N MET A 8 15.22 -25.53 4.61
CA MET A 8 15.68 -25.75 5.99
C MET A 8 17.18 -26.00 6.14
N SER A 9 17.85 -26.52 5.12
CA SER A 9 19.31 -26.77 5.18
C SER A 9 20.16 -25.48 5.11
N LEU A 10 19.56 -24.33 4.79
CA LEU A 10 20.20 -23.02 4.88
C LEU A 10 19.95 -22.31 6.22
N ALA A 11 19.11 -22.86 7.09
CA ALA A 11 18.68 -22.27 8.36
C ALA A 11 19.48 -22.74 9.59
N ALA A 12 20.52 -23.57 9.42
CA ALA A 12 21.30 -24.12 10.53
C ALA A 12 22.62 -23.35 10.70
N LEU A 13 22.58 -22.10 11.22
CA LEU A 13 23.74 -21.47 11.88
C LEU A 13 23.25 -20.30 12.77
N ALA A 14 23.55 -20.45 14.07
CA ALA A 14 23.53 -19.46 15.12
C ALA A 14 22.17 -18.87 15.54
N VAL A 15 21.73 -19.27 16.72
CA VAL A 15 20.68 -18.58 17.52
C VAL A 15 21.27 -17.28 18.05
N ALA A 16 21.02 -16.18 17.32
CA ALA A 16 21.12 -14.85 17.88
C ALA A 16 19.70 -14.44 18.38
N PRO A 17 19.57 -13.65 19.47
CA PRO A 17 18.27 -13.23 19.97
C PRO A 17 17.54 -12.43 18.87
N PHE A 18 16.26 -12.75 18.64
CA PHE A 18 15.41 -12.11 17.65
C PHE A 18 15.46 -10.59 17.77
N PRO A 19 15.76 -9.84 16.70
CA PRO A 19 15.54 -8.41 16.71
C PRO A 19 14.01 -8.17 16.75
N ALA A 20 13.58 -7.44 17.78
CA ALA A 20 12.19 -6.98 17.89
C ALA A 20 11.80 -6.16 16.66
N LEU A 21 10.48 -5.98 16.44
CA LEU A 21 9.81 -5.13 15.42
C LEU A 21 10.46 -3.73 15.15
N ALA A 22 11.55 -3.39 15.81
CA ALA A 22 12.34 -2.18 15.63
C ALA A 22 12.93 -1.99 14.22
N ASP A 23 12.85 -3.00 13.34
CA ASP A 23 13.64 -3.05 12.13
C ASP A 23 12.94 -2.60 10.84
N VAL A 24 11.70 -2.10 10.89
CA VAL A 24 11.06 -1.49 9.71
C VAL A 24 11.62 -0.10 9.37
N MET A 25 12.18 0.61 10.37
CA MET A 25 12.78 1.93 10.19
C MET A 25 14.30 1.85 9.92
N ILE A 26 14.73 0.88 9.13
CA ILE A 26 16.07 0.84 8.57
C ILE A 26 16.08 1.68 7.30
N GLY A 27 16.84 2.76 7.35
CA GLY A 27 17.00 3.68 6.22
C GLY A 27 18.11 3.25 5.26
N ALA A 28 18.10 3.85 4.07
CA ALA A 28 19.24 3.85 3.17
C ALA A 28 20.17 5.03 3.50
N THR A 29 21.48 4.83 3.34
CA THR A 29 22.47 5.89 3.48
C THR A 29 22.78 6.57 2.14
N GLY A 30 22.26 6.05 1.03
CA GLY A 30 22.49 6.54 -0.33
C GLY A 30 21.74 5.68 -1.35
N GLU A 31 22.12 5.83 -2.61
CA GLU A 31 21.59 5.00 -3.68
C GLU A 31 22.03 3.54 -3.52
N LEU A 32 21.17 2.62 -3.87
CA LEU A 32 21.43 1.19 -3.85
C LEU A 32 21.37 0.63 -5.27
N SER A 33 22.29 -0.27 -5.61
CA SER A 33 22.22 -1.03 -6.84
C SER A 33 22.87 -2.41 -6.68
N GLY A 34 22.34 -3.43 -7.35
CA GLY A 34 22.92 -4.76 -7.28
C GLY A 34 22.21 -5.78 -8.14
N GLN A 35 22.90 -6.89 -8.37
CA GLN A 35 22.34 -8.11 -8.95
C GLN A 35 21.95 -9.03 -7.81
N ALA A 36 20.77 -9.63 -7.90
CA ALA A 36 20.33 -10.61 -6.92
C ALA A 36 20.83 -12.01 -7.27
N ALA A 37 21.23 -12.78 -6.28
CA ALA A 37 21.49 -14.19 -6.41
C ALA A 37 20.16 -14.97 -6.46
N VAL A 38 19.89 -15.67 -7.57
CA VAL A 38 18.64 -16.40 -7.77
C VAL A 38 18.79 -17.85 -7.30
N LEU A 39 17.96 -18.24 -6.33
CA LEU A 39 17.75 -19.62 -5.91
C LEU A 39 16.43 -20.12 -6.49
N GLY A 40 16.40 -21.32 -7.03
CA GLY A 40 15.27 -21.86 -7.78
C GLY A 40 15.30 -21.44 -9.25
N ARG A 41 14.14 -21.33 -9.89
CA ARG A 41 14.04 -21.01 -11.32
C ARG A 41 12.97 -19.94 -11.56
N LEU A 42 13.38 -18.81 -12.10
CA LEU A 42 12.45 -17.80 -12.60
C LEU A 42 11.75 -18.33 -13.86
N PRO A 43 10.42 -18.14 -13.98
CA PRO A 43 9.69 -18.48 -15.21
C PRO A 43 10.25 -17.69 -16.41
N ALA A 44 10.40 -18.37 -17.55
CA ALA A 44 10.98 -17.75 -18.75
C ALA A 44 10.11 -16.62 -19.33
N ASP A 45 8.80 -16.71 -19.11
CA ASP A 45 7.80 -15.73 -19.55
C ASP A 45 7.54 -14.60 -18.53
N LEU A 46 8.14 -14.66 -17.32
CA LEU A 46 8.09 -13.58 -16.36
C LEU A 46 9.20 -12.57 -16.64
N ASN A 47 8.85 -11.52 -17.38
CA ASN A 47 9.75 -10.40 -17.66
C ASN A 47 9.01 -9.09 -17.35
N GLY A 48 9.73 -8.13 -16.75
CA GLY A 48 9.14 -6.85 -16.38
C GLY A 48 9.88 -6.16 -15.26
N ILE A 49 9.24 -5.13 -14.73
CA ILE A 49 9.77 -4.30 -13.67
C ILE A 49 8.76 -4.23 -12.52
N PHE A 50 9.19 -4.60 -11.33
CA PHE A 50 8.43 -4.37 -10.12
C PHE A 50 8.93 -3.09 -9.46
N TYR A 51 8.12 -2.04 -9.54
CA TYR A 51 8.37 -0.77 -8.88
C TYR A 51 7.77 -0.80 -7.48
N ARG A 52 8.54 -0.37 -6.48
CA ARG A 52 8.11 -0.31 -5.09
C ARG A 52 8.52 1.00 -4.44
N ASN A 53 7.78 1.43 -3.43
CA ASN A 53 8.08 2.63 -2.68
C ASN A 53 7.88 2.42 -1.18
N GLY A 54 8.72 3.07 -0.42
CA GLY A 54 8.63 3.09 1.03
C GLY A 54 9.50 4.20 1.60
N PRO A 55 9.43 4.43 2.91
CA PRO A 55 10.27 5.40 3.58
C PRO A 55 11.71 4.88 3.69
N GLY A 56 12.69 5.73 3.46
CA GLY A 56 14.11 5.34 3.48
C GLY A 56 15.03 6.25 4.27
N ARG A 57 14.60 7.44 4.72
CA ARG A 57 15.41 8.30 5.57
C ARG A 57 14.68 8.61 6.87
N PHE A 58 15.22 8.12 7.97
CA PHE A 58 14.63 8.27 9.30
C PHE A 58 15.47 9.10 10.25
N GLU A 59 16.74 9.38 9.90
CA GLU A 59 17.69 10.13 10.72
C GLU A 59 18.35 11.22 9.90
N LEU A 60 18.51 12.39 10.50
CA LEU A 60 19.20 13.53 9.90
C LEU A 60 19.70 14.49 10.98
N GLY A 61 21.01 14.80 10.97
CA GLY A 61 21.60 15.75 11.91
C GLY A 61 21.49 15.38 13.39
N GLY A 62 21.50 14.09 13.71
CA GLY A 62 21.32 13.58 15.08
C GLY A 62 19.87 13.52 15.55
N GLU A 63 18.93 13.88 14.71
CA GLU A 63 17.48 13.75 14.97
C GLU A 63 16.93 12.51 14.29
N ARG A 64 15.88 11.89 14.91
CA ARG A 64 15.21 10.70 14.39
C ARG A 64 13.70 10.91 14.36
N TYR A 65 13.05 10.46 13.28
CA TYR A 65 11.60 10.36 13.18
C TYR A 65 11.02 9.35 14.17
N GLN A 66 9.80 9.62 14.64
CA GLN A 66 9.10 8.80 15.64
C GLN A 66 8.23 7.71 14.98
N HIS A 67 7.91 7.86 13.70
CA HIS A 67 6.97 6.99 12.99
C HIS A 67 7.54 6.53 11.65
N TRP A 68 7.18 5.29 11.28
CA TRP A 68 7.62 4.70 10.01
C TRP A 68 7.15 5.51 8.78
N PHE A 69 5.94 6.11 8.83
CA PHE A 69 5.39 6.91 7.72
C PHE A 69 6.09 8.27 7.54
N ASP A 70 6.93 8.69 8.48
CA ASP A 70 7.61 10.00 8.41
C ASP A 70 8.74 10.06 7.39
N GLY A 71 9.37 8.91 7.11
CA GLY A 71 10.59 8.84 6.31
C GLY A 71 10.38 9.28 4.87
N ASP A 72 11.38 9.94 4.29
CA ASP A 72 11.36 10.35 2.89
C ASP A 72 11.37 9.16 1.96
N GLY A 73 10.68 9.28 0.84
CA GLY A 73 10.47 8.22 -0.14
C GLY A 73 11.76 7.66 -0.71
N PHE A 74 11.87 6.33 -0.70
CA PHE A 74 12.94 5.56 -1.31
C PHE A 74 12.34 4.64 -2.37
N ALA A 75 12.37 5.11 -3.62
CA ALA A 75 11.87 4.39 -4.78
C ALA A 75 12.78 3.20 -5.09
N GLN A 76 12.20 2.04 -5.37
CA GLN A 76 12.91 0.81 -5.72
C GLN A 76 12.40 0.24 -7.05
N ARG A 77 13.32 -0.23 -7.88
CA ARG A 77 13.08 -0.82 -9.18
C ARG A 77 13.74 -2.20 -9.24
N TRP A 78 12.93 -3.24 -9.33
CA TRP A 78 13.37 -4.62 -9.49
C TRP A 78 13.10 -5.05 -10.93
N GLN A 79 14.14 -5.26 -11.70
CA GLN A 79 14.01 -5.73 -13.08
C GLN A 79 14.19 -7.24 -13.13
N ILE A 80 13.20 -7.93 -13.67
CA ILE A 80 13.24 -9.36 -13.99
C ILE A 80 13.37 -9.48 -15.49
N ALA A 81 14.49 -10.06 -15.99
CA ALA A 81 14.73 -10.22 -17.41
C ALA A 81 15.71 -11.38 -17.66
N GLY A 82 15.36 -12.29 -18.59
CA GLY A 82 16.23 -13.38 -19.00
C GLY A 82 16.68 -14.29 -17.84
N GLY A 83 15.83 -14.52 -16.86
CA GLY A 83 16.15 -15.36 -15.70
C GLY A 83 17.07 -14.70 -14.66
N LYS A 84 17.31 -13.39 -14.77
CA LYS A 84 18.10 -12.58 -13.83
C LYS A 84 17.24 -11.54 -13.15
N VAL A 85 17.70 -11.08 -11.98
CA VAL A 85 17.04 -9.98 -11.23
C VAL A 85 18.08 -8.95 -10.87
N SER A 86 17.81 -7.69 -11.20
CA SER A 86 18.59 -6.54 -10.74
C SER A 86 17.73 -5.56 -9.95
N HIS A 87 18.36 -4.84 -9.04
CA HIS A 87 17.74 -3.87 -8.17
C HIS A 87 18.45 -2.52 -8.26
N VAL A 88 17.64 -1.45 -8.26
CA VAL A 88 18.08 -0.06 -8.09
C VAL A 88 17.16 0.58 -7.05
N GLY A 89 17.73 1.30 -6.10
CA GLY A 89 16.99 2.09 -5.11
C GLY A 89 17.53 3.50 -5.01
N ARG A 90 16.64 4.50 -4.95
CA ARG A 90 16.98 5.92 -4.93
C ARG A 90 15.99 6.74 -4.12
N PHE A 91 16.47 7.74 -3.39
CA PHE A 91 15.61 8.73 -2.74
C PHE A 91 14.83 9.55 -3.78
N VAL A 92 13.57 9.80 -3.46
CA VAL A 92 12.73 10.75 -4.22
C VAL A 92 13.10 12.16 -3.74
N ALA A 93 13.73 12.94 -4.61
CA ALA A 93 14.17 14.30 -4.31
C ALA A 93 13.00 15.30 -4.36
N THR A 94 12.10 15.21 -3.37
CA THR A 94 11.02 16.17 -3.16
C THR A 94 11.58 17.49 -2.62
N GLN A 95 10.80 18.57 -2.65
CA GLN A 95 11.18 19.85 -2.04
C GLN A 95 11.53 19.68 -0.55
N LYS A 96 10.75 18.88 0.18
CA LYS A 96 11.03 18.55 1.59
C LYS A 96 12.40 17.88 1.75
N PHE A 97 12.67 16.83 0.96
CA PHE A 97 13.94 16.10 1.01
C PHE A 97 15.14 17.01 0.74
N GLU A 98 15.05 17.87 -0.29
CA GLU A 98 16.13 18.79 -0.66
C GLU A 98 16.37 19.87 0.40
N ASP A 99 15.30 20.49 0.89
CA ASP A 99 15.38 21.53 1.93
C ASP A 99 16.02 20.99 3.20
N GLU A 100 15.60 19.82 3.67
CA GLU A 100 16.12 19.19 4.88
C GLU A 100 17.56 18.68 4.70
N SER A 101 17.87 18.11 3.54
CA SER A 101 19.24 17.70 3.21
C SER A 101 20.21 18.89 3.23
N LYS A 102 19.79 20.02 2.64
CA LYS A 102 20.58 21.26 2.65
C LYS A 102 20.72 21.85 4.05
N ALA A 103 19.70 21.75 4.89
CA ALA A 103 19.71 22.24 6.26
C ALA A 103 20.45 21.30 7.23
N GLY A 104 20.68 20.03 6.85
CA GLY A 104 21.27 19.01 7.71
C GLY A 104 20.42 18.65 8.93
N ARG A 105 19.10 18.93 8.89
CA ARG A 105 18.13 18.63 9.97
C ARG A 105 16.71 18.63 9.43
N PHE A 106 15.77 18.00 10.17
CA PHE A 106 14.36 18.04 9.85
C PHE A 106 13.76 19.44 10.04
N LEU A 107 12.89 19.85 9.13
CA LEU A 107 12.34 21.20 9.06
C LEU A 107 10.82 21.25 9.18
N TYR A 108 10.13 20.19 8.74
CA TYR A 108 8.69 20.19 8.52
C TYR A 108 7.97 19.18 9.41
N PRO A 109 6.68 19.41 9.72
CA PRO A 109 5.87 18.39 10.35
C PRO A 109 5.73 17.17 9.42
N ALA A 110 5.65 15.98 10.03
CA ALA A 110 5.49 14.70 9.38
C ALA A 110 4.26 13.98 9.95
N PHE A 111 4.05 12.71 9.60
CA PHE A 111 2.88 11.96 10.06
C PHE A 111 2.87 11.80 11.58
N GLY A 112 3.93 11.26 12.17
CA GLY A 112 4.04 10.99 13.61
C GLY A 112 5.05 11.88 14.35
N SER A 113 5.85 12.67 13.63
CA SER A 113 6.83 13.58 14.20
C SER A 113 6.49 15.03 13.90
N TYR A 114 6.75 15.90 14.86
CA TYR A 114 6.48 17.32 14.71
C TYR A 114 7.76 18.13 14.74
N PHE A 115 8.09 18.74 13.60
CA PHE A 115 9.14 19.74 13.45
C PHE A 115 8.53 20.94 12.72
N GLU A 116 8.57 22.12 13.31
CA GLU A 116 8.03 23.35 12.70
C GLU A 116 9.16 24.41 12.65
N ARG A 117 10.15 24.18 11.78
CA ARG A 117 11.32 25.05 11.62
C ARG A 117 11.29 25.84 10.32
N LYS A 118 10.40 25.47 9.43
CA LYS A 118 10.15 26.15 8.16
C LYS A 118 8.66 26.14 7.86
N GLY A 119 8.12 27.28 7.44
CA GLY A 119 6.70 27.42 7.12
C GLY A 119 6.27 26.54 5.95
N VAL A 120 5.11 25.88 6.10
CA VAL A 120 4.46 25.08 5.08
C VAL A 120 3.70 26.00 4.12
N LYS A 121 4.09 26.06 2.85
CA LYS A 121 3.44 26.92 1.83
C LYS A 121 2.22 26.26 1.20
N ASN A 122 2.30 24.97 0.98
CA ASN A 122 1.25 24.10 0.43
C ASN A 122 1.57 22.64 0.76
N ASN A 123 0.70 21.72 0.37
CA ASN A 123 0.86 20.29 0.63
C ASN A 123 2.20 19.72 0.11
N ASP A 124 2.67 20.20 -1.04
CA ASP A 124 3.91 19.71 -1.65
C ASP A 124 5.17 20.10 -0.86
N SER A 125 5.08 21.12 0.02
CA SER A 125 6.21 21.50 0.91
C SER A 125 6.57 20.39 1.92
N ILE A 126 5.62 19.52 2.26
CA ILE A 126 5.78 18.42 3.23
C ILE A 126 5.67 17.04 2.58
N ASN A 127 5.64 16.99 1.25
CA ASN A 127 5.46 15.76 0.48
C ASN A 127 6.67 14.84 0.67
N THR A 128 6.43 13.67 1.24
CA THR A 128 7.44 12.62 1.42
C THR A 128 7.59 11.72 0.21
N ALA A 129 6.59 11.66 -0.68
CA ALA A 129 6.52 10.79 -1.85
C ALA A 129 6.93 9.34 -1.57
N ASN A 130 6.47 8.77 -0.44
CA ASN A 130 7.01 7.53 0.12
C ASN A 130 6.06 6.33 0.09
N THR A 131 4.85 6.47 -0.46
CA THR A 131 3.80 5.46 -0.24
C THR A 131 3.72 4.44 -1.37
N ASN A 132 3.68 4.86 -2.63
CA ASN A 132 3.50 3.96 -3.77
C ASN A 132 4.30 4.42 -4.99
N LEU A 133 4.69 3.49 -5.88
CA LEU A 133 5.13 3.82 -7.25
C LEU A 133 4.09 3.35 -8.25
N LEU A 134 3.56 4.28 -9.02
CA LEU A 134 2.57 4.05 -10.06
C LEU A 134 3.23 4.14 -11.44
N PRO A 135 3.46 3.01 -12.15
CA PRO A 135 3.72 3.04 -13.58
C PRO A 135 2.40 3.32 -14.32
N PHE A 136 2.32 4.42 -15.04
CA PHE A 136 1.12 4.81 -15.76
C PHE A 136 1.46 5.64 -16.99
N ASN A 137 0.89 5.29 -18.15
CA ASN A 137 1.08 6.01 -19.42
C ASN A 137 2.54 6.34 -19.73
N GLY A 138 3.44 5.36 -19.61
CA GLY A 138 4.87 5.52 -19.90
C GLY A 138 5.69 6.29 -18.86
N GLY A 139 5.08 6.85 -17.83
CA GLY A 139 5.72 7.48 -16.69
C GLY A 139 5.75 6.58 -15.45
N VAL A 140 6.53 6.96 -14.45
CA VAL A 140 6.52 6.38 -13.10
C VAL A 140 6.36 7.52 -12.10
N TYR A 141 5.41 7.37 -11.20
CA TYR A 141 5.02 8.43 -10.27
C TYR A 141 5.15 7.93 -8.83
N ALA A 142 5.93 8.62 -8.02
CA ALA A 142 5.97 8.41 -6.57
C ALA A 142 4.81 9.20 -5.94
N LEU A 143 4.01 8.49 -5.14
CA LEU A 143 2.77 8.99 -4.58
C LEU A 143 2.86 9.12 -3.06
N TRP A 144 2.18 10.14 -2.55
CA TRP A 144 1.89 10.38 -1.14
C TRP A 144 0.49 10.99 -1.03
N GLU A 145 -0.33 10.49 -0.12
CA GLU A 145 -1.77 10.82 -0.06
C GLU A 145 -2.10 12.29 0.17
N GLY A 146 -1.21 13.05 0.81
CA GLY A 146 -1.45 14.44 1.15
C GLY A 146 -1.03 15.47 0.10
N GLY A 147 -0.31 15.08 -0.96
CA GLY A 147 0.24 16.01 -1.96
C GLY A 147 0.15 15.53 -3.40
N SER A 148 0.83 16.24 -4.28
CA SER A 148 0.91 15.91 -5.70
C SER A 148 1.77 14.67 -5.95
N ALA A 149 1.53 13.96 -7.05
CA ALA A 149 2.43 12.92 -7.54
C ALA A 149 3.79 13.52 -7.93
N THR A 150 4.88 12.79 -7.70
CA THR A 150 6.24 13.16 -8.13
C THR A 150 6.68 12.25 -9.27
N GLU A 151 7.00 12.82 -10.42
CA GLU A 151 7.44 12.06 -11.60
C GLU A 151 8.89 11.64 -11.47
N LEU A 152 9.15 10.36 -11.77
CA LEU A 152 10.49 9.77 -11.79
C LEU A 152 10.85 9.29 -13.19
N ASP A 153 12.14 9.24 -13.47
CA ASP A 153 12.65 8.53 -14.64
C ASP A 153 12.43 7.02 -14.48
N PRO A 154 11.77 6.34 -15.43
CA PRO A 154 11.43 4.92 -15.27
C PRO A 154 12.62 3.97 -15.17
N GLN A 155 13.80 4.35 -15.67
CA GLN A 155 14.99 3.49 -15.69
C GLN A 155 15.90 3.77 -14.50
N THR A 156 16.15 5.05 -14.22
CA THR A 156 17.12 5.49 -13.23
C THR A 156 16.50 5.88 -11.89
N LEU A 157 15.18 6.04 -11.82
CA LEU A 157 14.43 6.58 -10.69
C LEU A 157 14.82 8.02 -10.32
N ALA A 158 15.54 8.72 -11.17
CA ALA A 158 15.86 10.13 -10.95
C ALA A 158 14.57 10.96 -10.91
N THR A 159 14.45 11.84 -9.93
CA THR A 159 13.28 12.71 -9.77
C THR A 159 13.26 13.75 -10.90
N ARG A 160 12.13 13.82 -11.62
CA ARG A 160 11.88 14.81 -12.67
C ARG A 160 11.13 16.04 -12.16
N GLY A 161 10.38 15.89 -11.07
CA GLY A 161 9.64 16.97 -10.44
C GLY A 161 8.17 16.62 -10.16
N ILE A 162 7.41 17.61 -9.72
CA ILE A 162 5.99 17.45 -9.41
C ILE A 162 5.18 17.28 -10.69
N LYS A 163 4.30 16.28 -10.70
CA LYS A 163 3.31 16.07 -11.76
C LYS A 163 2.06 16.91 -11.48
N THR A 164 1.78 17.87 -12.33
CA THR A 164 0.51 18.57 -12.36
C THR A 164 -0.35 17.97 -13.48
N TRP A 165 -1.39 17.22 -13.10
CA TRP A 165 -2.26 16.54 -14.08
C TRP A 165 -3.07 17.53 -14.96
N ARG A 166 -3.46 18.67 -14.39
CA ARG A 166 -4.11 19.79 -15.04
C ARG A 166 -3.83 21.06 -14.21
N SER A 167 -3.69 22.21 -14.82
CA SER A 167 -3.19 23.45 -14.17
C SER A 167 -4.01 23.89 -12.94
N ASP A 168 -5.33 23.70 -12.98
CA ASP A 168 -6.24 24.00 -11.86
C ASP A 168 -6.17 23.00 -10.69
N LEU A 169 -5.45 21.88 -10.88
CA LEU A 169 -5.24 20.84 -9.86
C LEU A 169 -3.83 20.92 -9.24
N LYS A 170 -3.12 22.02 -9.42
CA LYS A 170 -1.79 22.24 -8.85
C LYS A 170 -1.85 22.19 -7.32
N ALA A 171 -0.92 21.43 -6.72
CA ALA A 171 -0.79 21.22 -5.28
C ALA A 171 -2.05 20.62 -4.61
N MET A 172 -2.93 20.02 -5.38
CA MET A 172 -4.07 19.27 -4.86
C MET A 172 -3.63 17.85 -4.44
N PRO A 173 -4.20 17.32 -3.34
CA PRO A 173 -3.89 15.95 -2.91
C PRO A 173 -4.28 14.93 -3.98
N PHE A 174 -3.40 13.96 -4.23
CA PHE A 174 -3.59 12.86 -5.17
C PHE A 174 -3.20 11.56 -4.47
N SER A 175 -4.19 10.78 -4.05
CA SER A 175 -4.03 9.58 -3.22
C SER A 175 -2.95 8.62 -3.74
N ALA A 176 -2.35 7.89 -2.83
CA ALA A 176 -1.37 6.86 -3.14
C ALA A 176 -1.97 5.52 -3.60
N HIS A 177 -3.31 5.41 -3.66
CA HIS A 177 -4.05 4.19 -4.00
C HIS A 177 -4.90 4.32 -5.28
N PRO A 178 -4.35 4.81 -6.41
CA PRO A 178 -5.12 4.88 -7.65
C PRO A 178 -5.56 3.48 -8.10
N LYS A 179 -6.74 3.41 -8.73
CA LYS A 179 -7.27 2.18 -9.31
C LYS A 179 -7.30 2.31 -10.83
N ILE A 180 -6.54 1.46 -11.52
CA ILE A 180 -6.53 1.38 -12.98
C ILE A 180 -7.59 0.37 -13.38
N ASP A 181 -8.54 0.79 -14.19
CA ASP A 181 -9.57 -0.10 -14.74
C ASP A 181 -9.05 -0.91 -15.94
N PRO A 182 -9.77 -1.98 -16.36
CA PRO A 182 -9.34 -2.81 -17.48
C PRO A 182 -9.18 -2.05 -18.81
N GLU A 183 -9.84 -0.90 -18.98
CA GLU A 183 -9.73 -0.03 -20.14
C GLU A 183 -8.48 0.87 -20.09
N GLY A 184 -7.67 0.74 -19.04
CA GLY A 184 -6.43 1.51 -18.83
C GLY A 184 -6.65 2.93 -18.32
N GLY A 185 -7.86 3.29 -17.94
CA GLY A 185 -8.13 4.55 -17.28
C GLY A 185 -7.89 4.45 -15.76
N LEU A 186 -7.69 5.60 -15.13
CA LEU A 186 -7.32 5.67 -13.72
C LEU A 186 -8.37 6.45 -12.93
N TRP A 187 -8.84 5.87 -11.83
CA TRP A 187 -9.59 6.55 -10.80
C TRP A 187 -8.70 6.85 -9.61
N ASN A 188 -8.80 8.08 -9.09
CA ASN A 188 -8.12 8.47 -7.86
C ASN A 188 -8.93 9.52 -7.09
N PHE A 189 -8.47 9.85 -5.91
CA PHE A 189 -9.08 10.86 -5.05
C PHE A 189 -8.02 11.68 -4.33
N GLY A 190 -8.48 12.72 -3.65
CA GLY A 190 -7.71 13.48 -2.69
C GLY A 190 -8.63 13.99 -1.59
N THR A 191 -8.12 14.22 -0.39
CA THR A 191 -8.91 14.68 0.76
C THR A 191 -8.41 16.00 1.30
N ALA A 192 -9.35 16.81 1.76
CA ALA A 192 -9.10 18.01 2.56
C ALA A 192 -9.98 17.92 3.82
N PRO A 193 -9.57 17.17 4.85
CA PRO A 193 -10.41 16.88 6.03
C PRO A 193 -10.90 18.15 6.74
N GLY A 194 -10.02 19.14 6.95
CA GLY A 194 -10.40 20.41 7.60
C GLY A 194 -11.43 21.24 6.84
N ALA A 195 -11.74 20.90 5.58
CA ALA A 195 -12.77 21.53 4.75
C ALA A 195 -13.91 20.58 4.36
N ASP A 196 -13.89 19.33 4.85
CA ASP A 196 -14.85 18.28 4.50
C ASP A 196 -14.96 18.03 2.99
N LYS A 197 -13.86 18.20 2.23
CA LYS A 197 -13.86 18.08 0.78
C LYS A 197 -13.12 16.84 0.30
N LEU A 198 -13.80 16.07 -0.55
CA LEU A 198 -13.28 14.95 -1.30
C LEU A 198 -13.16 15.35 -2.77
N VAL A 199 -11.97 15.26 -3.32
CA VAL A 199 -11.69 15.50 -4.74
C VAL A 199 -11.64 14.16 -5.45
N ILE A 200 -12.32 14.05 -6.58
CA ILE A 200 -12.33 12.84 -7.41
C ILE A 200 -11.64 13.14 -8.73
N TYR A 201 -10.80 12.22 -9.17
CA TYR A 201 -10.08 12.27 -10.44
C TYR A 201 -10.44 11.07 -11.30
N ARG A 202 -10.75 11.33 -12.57
CA ARG A 202 -10.78 10.34 -13.64
C ARG A 202 -9.78 10.74 -14.70
N LEU A 203 -8.73 9.94 -14.87
CA LEU A 203 -7.79 10.08 -15.97
C LEU A 203 -8.09 9.01 -17.04
N ASN A 204 -7.97 9.38 -18.31
CA ASN A 204 -8.04 8.42 -19.40
C ASN A 204 -6.70 7.64 -19.54
N ALA A 205 -6.66 6.64 -20.41
CA ALA A 205 -5.45 5.84 -20.64
C ALA A 205 -4.24 6.65 -21.16
N LYS A 206 -4.48 7.89 -21.65
CA LYS A 206 -3.42 8.80 -22.06
C LYS A 206 -2.89 9.69 -20.93
N GLY A 207 -3.40 9.52 -19.70
CA GLY A 207 -3.01 10.31 -18.55
C GLY A 207 -3.60 11.72 -18.52
N GLU A 208 -4.64 12.00 -19.31
CA GLU A 208 -5.35 13.27 -19.31
C GLU A 208 -6.52 13.23 -18.34
N VAL A 209 -6.76 14.33 -17.61
CA VAL A 209 -7.91 14.44 -16.71
C VAL A 209 -9.19 14.53 -17.53
N ALA A 210 -9.90 13.41 -17.64
CA ALA A 210 -11.17 13.32 -18.34
C ALA A 210 -12.32 13.93 -17.53
N ARG A 211 -12.32 13.71 -16.20
CA ARG A 211 -13.34 14.26 -15.28
C ARG A 211 -12.72 14.53 -13.91
N THR A 212 -13.28 15.52 -13.22
CA THR A 212 -12.98 15.78 -11.80
C THR A 212 -14.20 16.39 -11.14
N ALA A 213 -14.35 16.15 -9.83
CA ALA A 213 -15.36 16.76 -9.00
C ALA A 213 -14.80 17.02 -7.60
N ILE A 214 -15.30 18.06 -6.95
CA ILE A 214 -15.10 18.30 -5.53
C ILE A 214 -16.45 18.14 -4.86
N ILE A 215 -16.56 17.15 -3.97
CA ILE A 215 -17.80 16.87 -3.25
C ILE A 215 -17.65 17.16 -1.76
N GLN A 216 -18.73 17.62 -1.14
CA GLN A 216 -18.78 17.84 0.30
C GLN A 216 -19.14 16.51 0.98
N VAL A 217 -18.31 16.08 1.90
CA VAL A 217 -18.52 14.88 2.72
C VAL A 217 -18.37 15.27 4.19
N PRO A 218 -19.47 15.53 4.91
CA PRO A 218 -19.41 15.97 6.30
C PRO A 218 -18.60 15.00 7.18
N GLN A 219 -17.81 15.54 8.11
CA GLN A 219 -16.93 14.78 9.00
C GLN A 219 -15.93 13.91 8.22
N LEU A 220 -15.43 14.43 7.10
CA LEU A 220 -14.34 13.81 6.37
C LEU A 220 -13.08 13.81 7.25
N ASN A 221 -12.49 12.66 7.38
CA ASN A 221 -11.25 12.46 8.13
C ASN A 221 -10.17 11.80 7.24
N MET A 222 -9.28 11.04 7.83
CA MET A 222 -8.29 10.27 7.07
C MET A 222 -9.00 9.21 6.23
N VAL A 223 -8.86 9.31 4.91
CA VAL A 223 -9.22 8.28 3.94
C VAL A 223 -7.95 7.88 3.22
N HIS A 224 -7.42 6.70 3.53
CA HIS A 224 -6.14 6.23 3.00
C HIS A 224 -6.30 5.57 1.63
N ASP A 225 -7.27 4.70 1.50
CA ASP A 225 -7.57 3.93 0.28
C ASP A 225 -9.07 3.98 -0.03
N PHE A 226 -9.48 3.54 -1.20
CA PHE A 226 -10.86 3.43 -1.65
C PHE A 226 -11.01 2.25 -2.60
N VAL A 227 -12.24 1.91 -2.94
CA VAL A 227 -12.50 0.84 -3.88
C VAL A 227 -13.43 1.29 -5.01
N VAL A 228 -13.26 0.67 -6.18
CA VAL A 228 -13.94 1.04 -7.41
C VAL A 228 -14.68 -0.18 -7.95
N SER A 229 -16.00 -0.07 -8.13
CA SER A 229 -16.82 -1.05 -8.83
C SER A 229 -17.10 -0.61 -10.27
N GLY A 230 -17.85 -1.36 -11.02
CA GLY A 230 -18.28 -0.98 -12.36
C GLY A 230 -18.99 0.38 -12.40
N ARG A 231 -19.84 0.68 -11.41
CA ARG A 231 -20.70 1.87 -11.37
C ARG A 231 -20.34 2.89 -10.27
N HIS A 232 -19.56 2.51 -9.25
CA HIS A 232 -19.38 3.31 -8.06
C HIS A 232 -17.91 3.47 -7.63
N LEU A 233 -17.64 4.54 -6.91
CA LEU A 233 -16.48 4.72 -6.04
C LEU A 233 -16.98 4.64 -4.61
N ILE A 234 -16.30 3.88 -3.75
CA ILE A 234 -16.75 3.64 -2.38
C ILE A 234 -15.62 4.02 -1.42
N PHE A 235 -15.95 4.87 -0.47
CA PHE A 235 -15.05 5.35 0.58
C PHE A 235 -15.60 4.92 1.93
N LEU A 236 -14.80 4.24 2.74
CA LEU A 236 -15.15 3.96 4.13
C LEU A 236 -14.54 5.04 5.03
N LEU A 237 -15.38 5.74 5.76
CA LEU A 237 -15.00 6.73 6.74
C LEU A 237 -15.11 6.12 8.14
N ALA A 238 -13.98 5.77 8.73
CA ALA A 238 -13.91 5.36 10.13
C ALA A 238 -14.37 6.51 11.04
N PRO A 239 -14.89 6.23 12.24
CA PRO A 239 -15.37 7.26 13.16
C PRO A 239 -14.20 7.99 13.86
N TYR A 240 -13.42 8.71 13.10
CA TYR A 240 -12.41 9.65 13.61
C TYR A 240 -12.91 11.08 13.53
N ASP A 241 -12.52 11.89 14.49
CA ASP A 241 -12.50 13.34 14.38
C ASP A 241 -11.14 13.78 13.86
N PHE A 242 -11.12 14.86 13.08
CA PHE A 242 -9.90 15.46 12.57
C PHE A 242 -9.77 16.89 13.13
N GLU A 243 -8.81 17.08 14.04
CA GLU A 243 -8.57 18.36 14.69
C GLU A 243 -7.14 18.83 14.42
N SER A 244 -6.96 19.66 13.39
CA SER A 244 -5.66 20.27 13.11
C SER A 244 -5.35 21.41 14.09
N GLY A 245 -4.08 21.60 14.41
CA GLY A 245 -3.65 22.68 15.29
C GLY A 245 -2.12 22.77 15.41
N PRO A 246 -1.62 23.91 15.96
CA PRO A 246 -0.18 24.07 16.20
C PRO A 246 0.36 23.00 17.15
N GLY A 247 1.58 22.52 16.91
CA GLY A 247 2.24 21.53 17.73
C GLY A 247 1.77 20.09 17.55
N ARG A 248 0.87 19.83 16.60
CA ARG A 248 0.34 18.49 16.33
C ARG A 248 0.95 17.88 15.07
N SER A 249 1.36 16.64 15.15
CA SER A 249 1.65 15.81 13.97
C SER A 249 0.33 15.44 13.27
N LEU A 250 0.38 14.94 12.04
CA LEU A 250 -0.85 14.49 11.34
C LEU A 250 -1.57 13.38 12.11
N ARG A 251 -0.83 12.49 12.74
CA ARG A 251 -1.38 11.42 13.60
C ARG A 251 -2.14 12.00 14.78
N ASP A 252 -1.61 13.05 15.42
CA ASP A 252 -2.23 13.68 16.60
C ASP A 252 -3.51 14.45 16.25
N CYS A 253 -3.72 14.76 14.97
CA CYS A 253 -4.96 15.34 14.47
C CYS A 253 -6.12 14.34 14.41
N LEU A 254 -5.83 13.02 14.49
CA LEU A 254 -6.83 11.96 14.44
C LEU A 254 -7.25 11.53 15.85
N GLN A 255 -8.54 11.63 16.16
CA GLN A 255 -9.11 11.22 17.43
C GLN A 255 -10.25 10.22 17.20
N TRP A 256 -10.21 9.09 17.92
CA TRP A 256 -11.31 8.11 17.87
C TRP A 256 -12.56 8.69 18.55
N ALA A 257 -13.66 8.78 17.79
CA ALA A 257 -14.90 9.35 18.27
C ALA A 257 -15.77 8.39 19.09
N GLY A 258 -15.30 7.17 19.28
CA GLY A 258 -16.00 6.14 20.06
C GLY A 258 -16.90 5.23 19.22
N GLU A 259 -17.26 4.10 19.81
CA GLU A 259 -17.97 3.02 19.11
C GLU A 259 -19.45 3.33 18.84
N ARG A 260 -19.99 4.39 19.42
CA ARG A 260 -21.38 4.84 19.17
C ARG A 260 -21.54 5.52 17.83
N ARG A 261 -20.45 6.05 17.25
CA ARG A 261 -20.48 6.67 15.93
C ARG A 261 -20.18 5.59 14.87
N PRO A 262 -21.10 5.35 13.92
CA PRO A 262 -20.88 4.30 12.92
C PRO A 262 -19.75 4.66 11.96
N MET A 263 -19.09 3.65 11.39
CA MET A 263 -18.34 3.79 10.17
C MET A 263 -19.31 4.04 9.02
N ARG A 264 -18.97 4.91 8.08
CA ARG A 264 -19.84 5.25 6.94
C ARG A 264 -19.24 4.81 5.62
N ALA A 265 -20.02 4.11 4.80
CA ALA A 265 -19.68 3.84 3.42
C ALA A 265 -20.32 4.91 2.53
N VAL A 266 -19.51 5.83 2.04
CA VAL A 266 -19.93 6.89 1.11
C VAL A 266 -19.80 6.35 -0.31
N VAL A 267 -20.92 6.15 -0.98
CA VAL A 267 -21.01 5.63 -2.35
C VAL A 267 -21.20 6.80 -3.31
N VAL A 268 -20.25 6.96 -4.24
CA VAL A 268 -20.29 7.98 -5.28
C VAL A 268 -20.54 7.34 -6.63
N ALA A 269 -21.54 7.79 -7.35
CA ALA A 269 -21.86 7.30 -8.68
C ALA A 269 -20.83 7.80 -9.70
N LYS A 270 -20.28 6.92 -10.54
CA LYS A 270 -19.25 7.26 -11.54
C LYS A 270 -19.76 8.14 -12.67
N ASP A 271 -21.04 8.04 -13.02
CA ASP A 271 -21.66 8.80 -14.09
C ASP A 271 -21.88 10.28 -13.73
N THR A 272 -22.31 10.56 -12.50
CA THR A 272 -22.59 11.90 -12.01
C THR A 272 -21.47 12.53 -11.18
N LEU A 273 -20.58 11.73 -10.59
CA LEU A 273 -19.60 12.09 -9.56
C LEU A 273 -20.26 12.72 -8.32
N ALA A 274 -21.49 12.33 -8.02
CA ALA A 274 -22.24 12.77 -6.85
C ALA A 274 -22.42 11.61 -5.86
N VAL A 275 -22.58 11.94 -4.58
CA VAL A 275 -22.93 10.95 -3.56
C VAL A 275 -24.29 10.34 -3.91
N ARG A 276 -24.33 9.04 -4.14
CA ARG A 276 -25.54 8.28 -4.39
C ARG A 276 -26.25 7.92 -3.10
N GLN A 277 -25.48 7.38 -2.14
CA GLN A 277 -26.01 6.88 -0.86
C GLN A 277 -24.89 6.76 0.16
N ILE A 278 -25.25 6.88 1.42
CA ILE A 278 -24.38 6.61 2.56
C ILE A 278 -24.98 5.46 3.35
N PHE A 279 -24.16 4.45 3.64
CA PHE A 279 -24.52 3.34 4.49
C PHE A 279 -23.79 3.46 5.82
N GLU A 280 -24.40 2.95 6.89
CA GLU A 280 -23.79 2.85 8.20
C GLU A 280 -23.40 1.41 8.49
N LEU A 281 -22.21 1.23 9.06
CA LEU A 281 -21.63 -0.03 9.49
C LEU A 281 -21.20 0.08 10.97
N PRO A 282 -21.02 -1.04 11.67
CA PRO A 282 -20.43 -1.01 13.01
C PRO A 282 -19.14 -0.22 13.05
N ALA A 283 -18.87 0.47 14.15
CA ALA A 283 -17.66 1.25 14.34
C ALA A 283 -16.41 0.38 14.17
N ARG A 284 -15.66 0.63 13.13
CA ARG A 284 -14.42 -0.04 12.73
C ARG A 284 -13.45 0.97 12.18
N SER A 285 -12.16 0.62 12.20
CA SER A 285 -11.14 1.30 11.40
C SER A 285 -10.87 0.49 10.14
N VAL A 286 -10.46 1.18 9.06
CA VAL A 286 -10.12 0.58 7.77
C VAL A 286 -8.83 1.18 7.26
N PHE A 287 -8.02 0.36 6.57
CA PHE A 287 -6.81 0.87 5.94
C PHE A 287 -6.78 0.56 4.44
N HIS A 288 -6.81 -0.72 4.04
CA HIS A 288 -6.73 -1.12 2.65
C HIS A 288 -7.98 -1.86 2.15
N PHE A 289 -8.14 -1.83 0.83
CA PHE A 289 -9.23 -2.52 0.12
C PHE A 289 -8.68 -3.48 -0.93
N GLY A 290 -9.40 -4.58 -1.14
CA GLY A 290 -9.18 -5.51 -2.25
C GLY A 290 -9.80 -4.99 -3.55
N ASN A 291 -11.04 -5.37 -3.83
CA ASN A 291 -11.76 -5.01 -5.04
C ASN A 291 -13.24 -4.80 -4.76
N ALA A 292 -13.96 -4.20 -5.72
CA ALA A 292 -15.41 -4.09 -5.67
C ALA A 292 -16.06 -4.50 -6.98
N TYR A 293 -17.29 -5.00 -6.90
CA TYR A 293 -18.10 -5.35 -8.05
C TYR A 293 -19.60 -5.24 -7.77
N GLU A 294 -20.38 -5.12 -8.83
CA GLU A 294 -21.82 -5.12 -8.76
C GLU A 294 -22.36 -6.57 -8.68
N ASP A 295 -23.31 -6.80 -7.80
CA ASP A 295 -24.02 -8.09 -7.66
C ASP A 295 -25.52 -7.83 -7.57
N GLY A 296 -26.19 -7.75 -8.72
CA GLY A 296 -27.57 -7.30 -8.82
C GLY A 296 -27.75 -5.87 -8.33
N ASP A 297 -28.63 -5.70 -7.33
CA ASP A 297 -28.90 -4.41 -6.69
C ASP A 297 -27.97 -4.14 -5.49
N CYS A 298 -26.91 -4.91 -5.37
CA CYS A 298 -25.90 -4.74 -4.34
C CYS A 298 -24.55 -4.35 -4.96
N THR A 299 -23.68 -3.75 -4.15
CA THR A 299 -22.24 -3.72 -4.41
C THR A 299 -21.53 -4.52 -3.34
N ARG A 300 -20.62 -5.40 -3.75
CA ARG A 300 -19.75 -6.16 -2.85
C ARG A 300 -18.32 -5.66 -2.99
N PHE A 301 -17.60 -5.62 -1.87
CA PHE A 301 -16.17 -5.27 -1.88
C PHE A 301 -15.44 -5.87 -0.69
N ASP A 302 -14.13 -6.02 -0.84
CA ASP A 302 -13.25 -6.55 0.20
C ASP A 302 -12.49 -5.41 0.87
N ALA A 303 -12.36 -5.50 2.20
CA ALA A 303 -11.65 -4.53 3.01
C ALA A 303 -10.88 -5.22 4.14
N ILE A 304 -9.81 -4.56 4.61
CA ILE A 304 -9.15 -4.92 5.87
C ILE A 304 -9.71 -4.03 6.96
N LEU A 305 -10.48 -4.63 7.87
CA LEU A 305 -11.08 -3.92 9.00
C LEU A 305 -10.38 -4.24 10.31
N TYR A 306 -10.26 -3.21 11.15
CA TYR A 306 -9.71 -3.29 12.50
C TYR A 306 -10.82 -3.01 13.51
N GLN A 307 -10.78 -3.72 14.64
CA GLN A 307 -11.79 -3.56 15.70
C GLN A 307 -11.61 -2.20 16.40
N GLY A 308 -12.67 -1.39 16.49
CA GLY A 308 -12.63 -0.10 17.14
C GLY A 308 -11.49 0.79 16.64
N ASP A 309 -10.71 1.32 17.56
CA ASP A 309 -9.53 2.17 17.30
C ASP A 309 -8.21 1.40 17.15
N ALA A 310 -8.27 0.08 16.93
CA ALA A 310 -7.07 -0.75 16.90
C ALA A 310 -6.06 -0.30 15.84
N LEU A 311 -6.51 0.17 14.67
CA LEU A 311 -5.62 0.72 13.64
C LEU A 311 -4.80 1.89 14.18
N LEU A 312 -5.43 2.83 14.89
CA LEU A 312 -4.78 3.99 15.47
C LEU A 312 -3.73 3.60 16.52
N LYS A 313 -4.03 2.57 17.31
CA LYS A 313 -3.16 2.04 18.37
C LYS A 313 -2.05 1.11 17.89
N THR A 314 -2.13 0.62 16.66
CA THR A 314 -1.17 -0.32 16.10
C THR A 314 -0.37 0.31 14.96
N THR A 315 -0.95 0.35 13.77
CA THR A 315 -0.25 0.81 12.56
C THR A 315 0.05 2.31 12.59
N LEU A 316 -0.84 3.11 13.19
CA LEU A 316 -0.71 4.57 13.24
C LEU A 316 -0.04 5.08 14.53
N GLU A 317 0.39 4.20 15.42
CA GLU A 317 1.09 4.57 16.65
C GLU A 317 2.59 4.74 16.43
N SER A 318 3.27 5.41 17.36
CA SER A 318 4.72 5.57 17.28
C SER A 318 5.45 4.22 17.37
N GLN A 319 6.65 4.14 16.80
CA GLN A 319 7.47 2.92 16.83
C GLN A 319 7.73 2.38 18.25
N ALA A 320 7.78 3.26 19.25
CA ALA A 320 7.94 2.84 20.65
C ALA A 320 6.71 2.04 21.15
N ALA A 321 5.52 2.36 20.68
CA ALA A 321 4.29 1.67 21.03
C ALA A 321 4.06 0.38 20.22
N LEU A 322 4.56 0.32 18.97
CA LEU A 322 4.44 -0.86 18.11
C LEU A 322 5.24 -2.09 18.59
N ARG A 323 6.04 -1.96 19.64
CA ARG A 323 6.78 -3.08 20.26
C ARG A 323 5.91 -4.09 20.99
N LYS A 324 4.61 -3.81 21.16
CA LYS A 324 3.66 -4.74 21.75
C LYS A 324 2.80 -5.35 20.63
N PRO A 325 2.66 -6.69 20.60
CA PRO A 325 1.71 -7.33 19.68
C PRO A 325 0.31 -6.72 19.87
N SER A 326 -0.39 -6.50 18.77
CA SER A 326 -1.79 -6.06 18.82
C SER A 326 -2.70 -7.25 19.06
N ASP A 327 -3.59 -7.15 20.06
CA ASP A 327 -4.63 -8.15 20.26
C ASP A 327 -5.73 -8.10 19.16
N ASN A 328 -5.70 -7.07 18.32
CA ASN A 328 -6.71 -6.80 17.29
C ASN A 328 -6.06 -6.50 15.92
N PRO A 329 -5.57 -7.53 15.22
CA PRO A 329 -5.01 -7.37 13.88
C PRO A 329 -6.09 -6.99 12.86
N GLY A 330 -5.66 -6.49 11.71
CA GLY A 330 -6.52 -6.34 10.54
C GLY A 330 -7.16 -7.68 10.16
N THR A 331 -8.40 -7.65 9.75
CA THR A 331 -9.17 -8.83 9.34
C THR A 331 -9.75 -8.60 7.96
N THR A 332 -9.51 -9.53 7.03
CA THR A 332 -10.13 -9.47 5.71
C THR A 332 -11.62 -9.80 5.80
N VAL A 333 -12.45 -8.89 5.33
CA VAL A 333 -13.90 -9.03 5.25
C VAL A 333 -14.40 -8.75 3.85
N GLN A 334 -15.55 -9.33 3.49
CA GLN A 334 -16.37 -8.88 2.36
C GLN A 334 -17.56 -8.09 2.89
N ILE A 335 -17.75 -6.88 2.37
CA ILE A 335 -18.88 -6.01 2.69
C ILE A 335 -19.85 -6.04 1.52
N THR A 336 -21.15 -6.15 1.84
CA THR A 336 -22.25 -6.05 0.87
C THR A 336 -23.10 -4.83 1.22
N LEU A 337 -23.24 -3.90 0.28
CA LEU A 337 -24.15 -2.77 0.35
C LEU A 337 -25.39 -3.06 -0.47
N ASP A 338 -26.55 -3.11 0.14
CA ASP A 338 -27.84 -3.38 -0.50
C ASP A 338 -28.59 -2.06 -0.70
N TYR A 339 -28.68 -1.62 -1.95
CA TYR A 339 -29.29 -0.33 -2.30
C TYR A 339 -30.80 -0.29 -2.14
N ALA A 340 -31.47 -1.45 -2.23
CA ALA A 340 -32.93 -1.54 -2.08
C ALA A 340 -33.36 -1.39 -0.61
N THR A 341 -32.60 -1.97 0.31
CA THR A 341 -32.93 -1.95 1.73
C THR A 341 -32.18 -0.87 2.53
N GLY A 342 -31.08 -0.31 1.94
CA GLY A 342 -30.19 0.62 2.65
C GLY A 342 -29.29 -0.06 3.69
N ASN A 343 -29.24 -1.39 3.74
CA ASN A 343 -28.45 -2.14 4.70
C ASN A 343 -27.05 -2.47 4.21
N ALA A 344 -26.10 -2.54 5.12
CA ALA A 344 -24.76 -3.07 4.92
C ALA A 344 -24.53 -4.32 5.76
N ARG A 345 -23.79 -5.29 5.22
CA ARG A 345 -23.44 -6.54 5.90
C ARG A 345 -21.98 -6.86 5.73
N GLU A 346 -21.34 -7.41 6.76
CA GLU A 346 -19.96 -7.87 6.77
C GLU A 346 -19.91 -9.40 6.87
N ALA A 347 -19.03 -10.03 6.09
CA ALA A 347 -18.69 -11.44 6.17
C ALA A 347 -17.17 -11.58 6.30
N ARG A 348 -16.69 -12.26 7.34
CA ARG A 348 -15.27 -12.52 7.52
C ARG A 348 -14.76 -13.53 6.50
N LEU A 349 -13.66 -13.21 5.82
CA LEU A 349 -12.99 -14.08 4.87
C LEU A 349 -11.70 -14.69 5.44
N PHE A 350 -10.88 -13.88 6.16
CA PHE A 350 -9.59 -14.34 6.67
C PHE A 350 -9.22 -13.62 7.98
N GLY A 351 -8.25 -14.18 8.72
CA GLY A 351 -7.80 -13.67 10.01
C GLY A 351 -6.83 -12.49 9.92
N ALA A 352 -5.80 -12.52 10.78
CA ALA A 352 -4.77 -11.49 10.83
C ALA A 352 -4.13 -11.29 9.44
N SER A 353 -4.44 -10.17 8.79
CA SER A 353 -4.08 -9.93 7.39
C SER A 353 -4.01 -8.47 7.02
N GLU A 354 -3.24 -8.21 5.95
CA GLU A 354 -3.11 -6.90 5.32
C GLU A 354 -2.74 -7.01 3.83
N PHE A 355 -2.65 -5.87 3.13
CA PHE A 355 -2.25 -5.74 1.73
C PHE A 355 -3.08 -6.61 0.76
N PRO A 356 -4.40 -6.41 0.70
CA PRO A 356 -5.26 -7.18 -0.20
C PRO A 356 -5.04 -6.76 -1.66
N ARG A 357 -4.89 -7.74 -2.55
CA ARG A 357 -4.71 -7.52 -4.00
C ARG A 357 -5.55 -8.50 -4.82
N VAL A 358 -6.05 -8.04 -5.95
CA VAL A 358 -6.69 -8.87 -6.98
C VAL A 358 -5.86 -8.85 -8.27
N ALA A 359 -6.14 -9.76 -9.17
CA ALA A 359 -5.56 -9.73 -10.51
C ALA A 359 -5.95 -8.42 -11.24
N PRO A 360 -5.02 -7.75 -11.95
CA PRO A 360 -5.29 -6.45 -12.58
C PRO A 360 -6.52 -6.46 -13.51
N GLN A 361 -6.76 -7.57 -14.22
CA GLN A 361 -7.93 -7.73 -15.09
C GLN A 361 -9.27 -7.88 -14.35
N ALA A 362 -9.24 -8.11 -13.03
CA ALA A 362 -10.44 -8.24 -12.21
C ALA A 362 -10.86 -6.94 -11.52
N VAL A 363 -10.04 -5.88 -11.62
CA VAL A 363 -10.36 -4.58 -11.00
C VAL A 363 -11.72 -4.08 -11.49
N SER A 364 -12.57 -3.64 -10.57
CA SER A 364 -13.94 -3.15 -10.82
C SER A 364 -14.94 -4.18 -11.33
N SER A 365 -14.56 -5.46 -11.41
CA SER A 365 -15.42 -6.56 -11.84
C SER A 365 -15.43 -7.70 -10.81
N ARG A 366 -16.37 -8.64 -10.95
CA ARG A 366 -16.45 -9.80 -10.05
C ARG A 366 -15.14 -10.57 -10.09
N HIS A 367 -14.59 -10.81 -8.92
CA HIS A 367 -13.40 -11.61 -8.70
C HIS A 367 -13.72 -12.77 -7.75
N ARG A 368 -12.91 -13.79 -7.82
CA ARG A 368 -12.97 -14.95 -6.94
C ARG A 368 -11.70 -15.15 -6.13
N LYS A 369 -10.61 -14.53 -6.56
CA LYS A 369 -9.30 -14.69 -5.93
C LYS A 369 -8.82 -13.39 -5.32
N LEU A 370 -8.58 -13.42 -4.02
CA LEU A 370 -8.06 -12.31 -3.25
C LEU A 370 -6.74 -12.73 -2.61
N LEU A 371 -5.66 -12.07 -3.00
CA LEU A 371 -4.35 -12.22 -2.39
C LEU A 371 -4.26 -11.34 -1.15
N VAL A 372 -3.77 -11.87 -0.04
CA VAL A 372 -3.48 -11.11 1.19
C VAL A 372 -2.19 -11.59 1.81
N LEU A 373 -1.52 -10.73 2.54
CA LEU A 373 -0.49 -11.13 3.49
C LEU A 373 -1.15 -11.52 4.80
N GLY A 374 -0.58 -12.50 5.49
CA GLY A 374 -1.07 -12.97 6.78
C GLY A 374 0.02 -13.04 7.83
N ALA A 375 -0.38 -13.02 9.08
CA ALA A 375 0.47 -13.33 10.22
C ALA A 375 0.20 -14.76 10.70
N SER A 376 1.21 -15.63 10.65
CA SER A 376 1.09 -17.03 11.09
C SER A 376 1.48 -17.22 12.56
N GLY A 377 2.25 -16.29 13.12
CA GLY A 377 2.73 -16.28 14.51
C GLY A 377 1.91 -15.42 15.45
N HIS A 378 2.24 -15.49 16.73
CA HIS A 378 1.58 -14.69 17.80
C HIS A 378 2.07 -13.23 17.85
N ASP A 379 3.19 -12.91 17.20
CA ASP A 379 3.77 -11.58 17.16
C ASP A 379 3.16 -10.67 16.09
N LEU A 380 2.19 -11.21 15.32
CA LEU A 380 1.46 -10.56 14.24
C LEU A 380 2.36 -9.96 13.13
N THR A 381 3.60 -10.39 13.03
CA THR A 381 4.45 -10.09 11.89
C THR A 381 3.86 -10.74 10.64
N LEU A 382 3.69 -9.96 9.58
CA LEU A 382 3.25 -10.49 8.29
C LEU A 382 4.36 -11.38 7.72
N ASP A 383 4.16 -12.68 7.77
CA ASP A 383 5.13 -13.71 7.40
C ASP A 383 4.62 -14.71 6.37
N SER A 384 3.42 -14.51 5.86
CA SER A 384 2.77 -15.43 4.93
C SER A 384 2.08 -14.74 3.76
N VAL A 385 1.99 -15.46 2.63
CA VAL A 385 1.29 -15.09 1.41
C VAL A 385 0.10 -16.02 1.23
N ASN A 386 -1.10 -15.49 1.09
CA ASN A 386 -2.32 -16.27 1.09
C ASN A 386 -3.25 -15.86 -0.05
N MET A 387 -3.74 -16.82 -0.83
CA MET A 387 -4.77 -16.67 -1.85
C MET A 387 -6.09 -17.19 -1.32
N ILE A 388 -7.06 -16.31 -1.13
CA ILE A 388 -8.39 -16.62 -0.65
C ILE A 388 -9.31 -16.82 -1.85
N ASP A 389 -10.07 -17.90 -1.85
CA ASP A 389 -11.21 -18.10 -2.74
C ASP A 389 -12.44 -17.48 -2.06
N THR A 390 -12.91 -16.34 -2.56
CA THR A 390 -13.95 -15.54 -1.91
C THR A 390 -15.33 -16.19 -1.94
N ASP A 391 -15.57 -17.12 -2.85
CA ASP A 391 -16.84 -17.86 -2.92
C ASP A 391 -16.89 -19.02 -1.91
N SER A 392 -15.78 -19.73 -1.72
CA SER A 392 -15.73 -20.93 -0.88
C SER A 392 -15.04 -20.73 0.47
N GLY A 393 -14.36 -19.61 0.67
CA GLY A 393 -13.53 -19.33 1.85
C GLY A 393 -12.26 -20.20 1.95
N LYS A 394 -11.94 -21.00 0.92
CA LYS A 394 -10.71 -21.81 0.91
C LYS A 394 -9.48 -20.94 0.75
N VAL A 395 -8.41 -21.26 1.48
CA VAL A 395 -7.15 -20.55 1.46
C VAL A 395 -6.05 -21.47 0.92
N ASP A 396 -5.28 -20.96 -0.04
CA ASP A 396 -4.03 -21.53 -0.52
C ASP A 396 -2.90 -20.61 -0.09
N GLY A 397 -2.10 -21.00 0.89
CA GLY A 397 -1.14 -20.11 1.53
C GLY A 397 0.21 -20.76 1.80
N TYR A 398 1.23 -19.90 1.93
CA TYR A 398 2.59 -20.27 2.31
C TYR A 398 3.11 -19.32 3.38
N ALA A 399 3.57 -19.89 4.50
CA ALA A 399 4.23 -19.15 5.58
C ALA A 399 5.75 -19.33 5.48
N PHE A 400 6.47 -18.23 5.46
CA PHE A 400 7.95 -18.23 5.53
C PHE A 400 8.42 -18.58 6.94
N GLY A 401 7.62 -18.20 7.96
CA GLY A 401 7.91 -18.46 9.36
C GLY A 401 8.79 -17.39 10.02
N ALA A 402 9.26 -17.71 11.22
CA ALA A 402 10.04 -16.79 12.05
C ALA A 402 11.30 -16.27 11.30
N GLY A 403 11.62 -15.00 11.53
CA GLY A 403 12.75 -14.33 10.88
C GLY A 403 12.47 -13.82 9.47
N TRP A 404 11.21 -13.89 9.02
CA TRP A 404 10.78 -13.29 7.78
C TRP A 404 9.72 -12.21 8.03
N GLN A 405 9.88 -11.11 7.33
CA GLN A 405 8.87 -10.06 7.22
C GLN A 405 8.48 -9.93 5.75
N VAL A 406 7.25 -10.30 5.43
CA VAL A 406 6.73 -10.26 4.06
C VAL A 406 6.14 -8.88 3.79
N GLU A 407 6.54 -8.31 2.66
CA GLU A 407 6.01 -7.05 2.15
C GLU A 407 4.95 -7.32 1.08
N GLU A 408 4.24 -6.30 0.64
CA GLU A 408 3.17 -6.45 -0.35
C GLU A 408 3.59 -7.30 -1.56
N HIS A 409 2.71 -8.23 -1.93
CA HIS A 409 2.80 -9.07 -3.12
C HIS A 409 1.70 -8.71 -4.10
N VAL A 410 1.99 -8.86 -5.39
CA VAL A 410 1.04 -8.55 -6.48
C VAL A 410 0.87 -9.73 -7.41
N LEU A 411 -0.32 -9.84 -8.00
CA LEU A 411 -0.60 -10.80 -9.06
C LEU A 411 -0.07 -10.26 -10.40
N VAL A 412 0.69 -11.09 -11.10
CA VAL A 412 1.28 -10.80 -12.42
C VAL A 412 0.71 -11.83 -13.41
N PRO A 413 -0.32 -11.47 -14.18
CA PRO A 413 -0.92 -12.39 -15.13
C PRO A 413 0.03 -12.71 -16.28
N ARG A 414 -0.05 -13.92 -16.83
CA ARG A 414 0.56 -14.24 -18.13
C ARG A 414 -0.09 -13.42 -19.23
N ARG A 415 0.61 -13.21 -20.36
CA ARG A 415 0.06 -12.48 -21.52
C ARG A 415 -1.28 -13.02 -22.02
N SER A 416 -1.47 -14.33 -21.94
CA SER A 416 -2.68 -15.04 -22.37
C SER A 416 -3.47 -15.60 -21.20
N ALA A 417 -3.44 -14.93 -20.05
CA ALA A 417 -4.12 -15.40 -18.85
C ALA A 417 -5.60 -15.67 -19.09
N ARG A 418 -6.07 -16.86 -18.71
CA ARG A 418 -7.45 -17.33 -18.86
C ARG A 418 -8.22 -17.33 -17.54
N SER A 419 -7.55 -17.10 -16.45
CA SER A 419 -8.13 -17.00 -15.11
C SER A 419 -7.34 -16.01 -14.25
N GLU A 420 -7.89 -15.64 -13.10
CA GLU A 420 -7.26 -14.72 -12.16
C GLU A 420 -5.91 -15.24 -11.61
N THR A 421 -5.73 -16.57 -11.58
CA THR A 421 -4.50 -17.22 -11.09
C THR A 421 -3.60 -17.73 -12.22
N ASP A 422 -3.93 -17.47 -13.48
CA ASP A 422 -3.05 -17.84 -14.59
C ASP A 422 -1.90 -16.83 -14.70
N GLY A 423 -0.91 -17.02 -13.84
CA GLY A 423 0.20 -16.11 -13.69
C GLY A 423 1.05 -16.41 -12.46
N TYR A 424 1.63 -15.35 -11.95
CA TYR A 424 2.58 -15.39 -10.84
C TYR A 424 2.13 -14.46 -9.71
N VAL A 425 2.61 -14.76 -8.49
CA VAL A 425 2.61 -13.80 -7.40
C VAL A 425 4.04 -13.36 -7.18
N VAL A 426 4.28 -12.06 -7.29
CA VAL A 426 5.59 -11.44 -7.15
C VAL A 426 5.56 -10.46 -5.99
N GLY A 427 6.54 -10.54 -5.11
CA GLY A 427 6.65 -9.62 -3.98
C GLY A 427 8.05 -9.59 -3.40
N VAL A 428 8.21 -8.90 -2.29
CA VAL A 428 9.47 -8.78 -1.57
C VAL A 428 9.28 -9.26 -0.14
N ALA A 429 10.32 -9.81 0.44
CA ALA A 429 10.38 -10.16 1.85
C ALA A 429 11.76 -9.82 2.43
N GLN A 430 11.80 -9.51 3.70
CA GLN A 430 13.03 -9.29 4.46
C GLN A 430 13.41 -10.60 5.15
N ASP A 431 14.58 -11.14 4.84
CA ASP A 431 15.21 -12.21 5.60
C ASP A 431 16.04 -11.58 6.73
N THR A 432 15.45 -11.48 7.92
CA THR A 432 16.08 -10.79 9.06
C THR A 432 17.24 -11.59 9.63
N HIS A 433 17.28 -12.90 9.45
CA HIS A 433 18.41 -13.75 9.89
C HIS A 433 19.68 -13.46 9.10
N HIS A 434 19.54 -13.18 7.80
CA HIS A 434 20.70 -12.90 6.94
C HIS A 434 20.88 -11.40 6.64
N GLY A 435 19.97 -10.54 7.12
CA GLY A 435 20.00 -9.11 6.82
C GLY A 435 19.88 -8.80 5.33
N GLN A 436 19.04 -9.53 4.61
CA GLN A 436 18.92 -9.45 3.16
C GLN A 436 17.48 -9.20 2.72
N THR A 437 17.31 -8.41 1.66
CA THR A 437 16.04 -8.26 0.96
C THR A 437 15.94 -9.28 -0.17
N VAL A 438 14.78 -9.93 -0.30
CA VAL A 438 14.56 -11.07 -1.20
C VAL A 438 13.31 -10.81 -2.04
N LEU A 439 13.44 -10.75 -3.36
CA LEU A 439 12.29 -10.84 -4.26
C LEU A 439 11.85 -12.30 -4.36
N THR A 440 10.56 -12.54 -4.24
CA THR A 440 9.94 -13.86 -4.22
C THR A 440 8.98 -14.03 -5.38
N VAL A 441 8.94 -15.20 -6.00
CA VAL A 441 8.05 -15.51 -7.10
C VAL A 441 7.35 -16.83 -6.82
N PHE A 442 6.01 -16.83 -6.85
CA PHE A 442 5.18 -18.02 -6.69
C PHE A 442 4.37 -18.31 -7.95
N ASP A 443 3.95 -19.55 -8.11
CA ASP A 443 2.87 -19.92 -9.00
C ASP A 443 1.53 -19.51 -8.36
N ALA A 444 0.79 -18.62 -8.99
CA ALA A 444 -0.48 -18.14 -8.44
C ALA A 444 -1.57 -19.23 -8.35
N HIS A 445 -1.41 -20.36 -9.04
CA HIS A 445 -2.29 -21.53 -8.90
C HIS A 445 -2.00 -22.40 -7.67
N ASN A 446 -0.80 -22.28 -7.06
CA ASN A 446 -0.35 -23.20 -6.01
C ASN A 446 0.62 -22.53 -5.04
N ILE A 447 0.15 -21.55 -4.30
CA ILE A 447 0.95 -20.77 -3.33
C ILE A 447 1.57 -21.70 -2.27
N LYS A 448 0.83 -22.69 -1.79
CA LYS A 448 1.27 -23.65 -0.75
C LYS A 448 2.49 -24.47 -1.13
N ALA A 449 2.81 -24.59 -2.42
CA ALA A 449 4.04 -25.26 -2.87
C ALA A 449 5.31 -24.48 -2.52
N GLY A 450 5.17 -23.22 -2.08
CA GLY A 450 6.27 -22.31 -1.81
C GLY A 450 6.76 -21.58 -3.05
N PRO A 451 7.75 -20.69 -2.88
CA PRO A 451 8.27 -19.88 -3.98
C PRO A 451 8.98 -20.75 -5.03
N MET A 452 8.74 -20.46 -6.31
CA MET A 452 9.45 -21.03 -7.46
C MET A 452 10.89 -20.49 -7.52
N ALA A 453 11.06 -19.23 -7.12
CA ALA A 453 12.35 -18.55 -7.10
C ALA A 453 12.43 -17.55 -5.95
N LEU A 454 13.63 -17.42 -5.39
CA LEU A 454 14.05 -16.41 -4.43
C LEU A 454 15.24 -15.66 -5.02
N ALA A 455 15.12 -14.36 -5.22
CA ALA A 455 16.23 -13.53 -5.70
C ALA A 455 16.72 -12.64 -4.55
N ARG A 456 17.89 -13.00 -3.98
CA ARG A 456 18.48 -12.38 -2.80
C ARG A 456 19.42 -11.24 -3.17
N LEU A 457 19.22 -10.07 -2.62
CA LEU A 457 20.18 -8.98 -2.69
C LEU A 457 21.35 -9.23 -1.72
N PRO A 458 22.56 -8.74 -2.03
CA PRO A 458 23.69 -8.81 -1.11
C PRO A 458 23.59 -7.81 0.07
N TYR A 459 22.48 -7.11 0.18
CA TYR A 459 22.20 -6.09 1.21
C TYR A 459 20.72 -6.07 1.60
N ARG A 460 20.41 -5.34 2.66
CA ARG A 460 19.06 -5.01 3.07
C ARG A 460 18.66 -3.65 2.48
N ALA A 461 17.58 -3.64 1.68
CA ALA A 461 16.95 -2.41 1.22
C ALA A 461 15.86 -1.96 2.22
N PRO A 462 15.50 -0.67 2.27
CA PRO A 462 14.39 -0.20 3.08
C PRO A 462 13.09 -0.93 2.78
N VAL A 463 12.32 -1.19 3.83
CA VAL A 463 11.00 -1.84 3.73
C VAL A 463 10.04 -0.91 2.99
N CYS A 464 9.36 -1.44 1.97
CA CYS A 464 8.39 -0.70 1.18
C CYS A 464 6.95 -0.92 1.67
N PHE A 465 6.08 0.04 1.34
CA PHE A 465 4.64 -0.11 1.51
C PHE A 465 4.04 -0.79 0.27
N HIS A 466 3.98 -0.08 -0.85
CA HIS A 466 3.27 -0.53 -2.04
C HIS A 466 4.13 -0.61 -3.27
N GLY A 467 3.64 -1.36 -4.25
CA GLY A 467 4.29 -1.47 -5.53
C GLY A 467 3.38 -1.98 -6.64
N ASN A 468 3.85 -1.84 -7.87
CA ASN A 468 3.15 -2.28 -9.06
C ASN A 468 4.11 -2.91 -10.04
N PHE A 469 3.67 -3.99 -10.69
CA PHE A 469 4.45 -4.69 -11.71
C PHE A 469 4.08 -4.21 -13.10
N LEU A 470 5.07 -3.83 -13.87
CA LEU A 470 4.95 -3.48 -15.29
C LEU A 470 5.55 -4.61 -16.13
N ALA A 471 4.71 -5.42 -16.77
CA ALA A 471 5.16 -6.47 -17.69
C ALA A 471 5.77 -5.85 -18.97
N THR A 472 6.81 -6.49 -19.52
CA THR A 472 7.50 -6.05 -20.75
C THR A 472 7.45 -7.10 -21.84
#